data_c604310881a029b2d6f787003d414260
#
_entry.id   c604310881a029b2d6f787003d414260
#
_cell.length_a   1.000
_cell.length_b   1.000
_cell.length_c   1.000
_cell.angle_alpha   90.00
_cell.angle_beta   90.00
_cell.angle_gamma   90.00
#
_symmetry.space_group_name_H-M   'P 1'
#
loop_
_entity.id
_entity.type
_entity.pdbx_description
1 polymer ?
#
loop_
_entity_poly.entity_id
_entity_poly.type
_entity_poly.pdbx_seq_one_letter_code
_entity_poly.pdbx_strand_id
1 'polypeptide(L)'
;MIYLLEDDENIRNFVIYALNNSGLEAKGFEVPSTFWKGISEQTPDLVILDIMLPEEDGISVLKKLRASAEMKNLPIMMLTAKSSEYDKVLGLDSGADDYVSKPFGIMELIA
;
A
#
# COMPACT_ATOMS: atom_id res chain seq x y z
N MET A 1 -0.92 10.00 -8.96
CA MET A 1 -0.14 9.92 -7.69
C MET A 1 -0.38 8.58 -7.02
N ILE A 2 0.68 7.89 -6.66
CA ILE A 2 0.63 6.63 -5.93
C ILE A 2 1.00 6.91 -4.47
N TYR A 3 0.20 6.42 -3.53
CA TYR A 3 0.51 6.51 -2.10
C TYR A 3 1.04 5.18 -1.59
N LEU A 4 2.17 5.22 -0.88
CA LEU A 4 2.78 4.04 -0.27
C LEU A 4 2.78 4.22 1.26
N LEU A 5 2.15 3.30 1.97
CA LEU A 5 2.17 3.27 3.43
C LEU A 5 3.08 2.12 3.87
N GLU A 6 4.28 2.45 4.31
CA GLU A 6 5.35 1.53 4.68
C GLU A 6 6.21 2.15 5.78
N ASP A 7 6.36 1.47 6.90
CA ASP A 7 7.13 1.99 8.04
C ASP A 7 8.65 1.82 7.90
N ASP A 8 9.11 0.85 7.11
CA ASP A 8 10.54 0.66 6.87
C ASP A 8 11.06 1.73 5.92
N GLU A 9 11.95 2.59 6.42
CA GLU A 9 12.48 3.71 5.65
C GLU A 9 13.22 3.26 4.39
N ASN A 10 14.02 2.20 4.49
CA ASN A 10 14.80 1.72 3.35
C ASN A 10 13.90 1.17 2.25
N ILE A 11 12.91 0.39 2.61
CA ILE A 11 11.95 -0.17 1.65
C ILE A 11 11.11 0.95 1.04
N ARG A 12 10.63 1.86 1.87
CA ARG A 12 9.81 2.99 1.40
C ARG A 12 10.58 3.84 0.39
N ASN A 13 11.82 4.21 0.72
CA ASN A 13 12.64 5.03 -0.17
C ASN A 13 12.98 4.30 -1.47
N PHE A 14 13.26 3.01 -1.40
CA PHE A 14 13.55 2.20 -2.58
C PHE A 14 12.35 2.15 -3.53
N VAL A 15 11.17 1.87 -2.99
CA VAL A 15 9.95 1.77 -3.81
C VAL A 15 9.61 3.13 -4.43
N ILE A 16 9.68 4.21 -3.66
CA ILE A 16 9.40 5.56 -4.17
C ILE A 16 10.37 5.92 -5.29
N TYR A 17 11.66 5.67 -5.09
CA TYR A 17 12.69 5.93 -6.10
C TYR A 17 12.39 5.17 -7.40
N ALA A 18 12.07 3.88 -7.27
CA ALA A 18 11.80 3.03 -8.42
C ALA A 18 10.56 3.48 -9.19
N LEU A 19 9.50 3.84 -8.50
CA LEU A 19 8.27 4.32 -9.13
C LEU A 19 8.50 5.64 -9.84
N ASN A 20 9.18 6.59 -9.20
CA ASN A 20 9.49 7.87 -9.81
C ASN A 20 10.38 7.71 -11.05
N ASN A 21 11.35 6.80 -10.99
CA ASN A 21 12.22 6.50 -12.13
C ASN A 21 11.47 5.88 -13.31
N SER A 22 10.34 5.24 -13.05
CA SER A 22 9.50 4.65 -14.10
C SER A 22 8.45 5.63 -14.63
N GLY A 23 8.52 6.90 -14.23
CA GLY A 23 7.58 7.92 -14.67
C GLY A 23 6.29 7.97 -13.87
N LEU A 24 6.23 7.28 -12.73
CA LEU A 24 5.06 7.23 -11.85
C LEU A 24 5.32 8.07 -10.61
N GLU A 25 4.51 9.11 -10.38
CA GLU A 25 4.64 9.92 -9.18
C GLU A 25 4.19 9.14 -7.95
N ALA A 26 5.01 9.14 -6.90
CA ALA A 26 4.71 8.41 -5.68
C ALA A 26 5.08 9.21 -4.44
N LYS A 27 4.29 9.04 -3.38
CA LYS A 27 4.52 9.67 -2.09
C LYS A 27 4.45 8.61 -1.00
N GLY A 28 5.43 8.63 -0.08
CA GLY A 28 5.53 7.66 1.00
C GLY A 28 5.01 8.20 2.32
N PHE A 29 4.43 7.32 3.11
CA PHE A 29 3.96 7.61 4.47
C PHE A 29 4.51 6.54 5.42
N GLU A 30 4.99 6.95 6.57
CA GLU A 30 5.58 6.05 7.55
C GLU A 30 4.53 5.39 8.44
N VAL A 31 3.48 6.12 8.80
CA VAL A 31 2.46 5.67 9.74
C VAL A 31 1.06 5.98 9.22
N PRO A 32 0.02 5.21 9.67
CA PRO A 32 -1.35 5.43 9.20
C PRO A 32 -1.89 6.85 9.41
N SER A 33 -1.54 7.52 10.51
CA SER A 33 -2.03 8.87 10.77
C SER A 33 -1.64 9.86 9.68
N THR A 34 -0.40 9.83 9.21
CA THR A 34 0.05 10.71 8.13
C THR A 34 -0.56 10.31 6.79
N PHE A 35 -0.76 9.01 6.58
CA PHE A 35 -1.44 8.49 5.39
C PHE A 35 -2.87 9.02 5.29
N TRP A 36 -3.64 8.92 6.38
CA TRP A 36 -5.02 9.41 6.40
C TRP A 36 -5.10 10.91 6.14
N LYS A 37 -4.14 11.66 6.66
CA LYS A 37 -4.06 13.09 6.37
C LYS A 37 -3.85 13.34 4.87
N GLY A 38 -2.95 12.59 4.26
CA GLY A 38 -2.70 12.67 2.81
C GLY A 38 -3.94 12.33 1.99
N ILE A 39 -4.68 11.29 2.38
CA ILE A 39 -5.92 10.89 1.74
C ILE A 39 -6.96 12.02 1.79
N SER A 40 -7.03 12.73 2.92
CA SER A 40 -7.99 13.84 3.06
C SER A 40 -7.64 15.03 2.18
N GLU A 41 -6.38 15.20 1.83
CA GLU A 41 -5.92 16.31 0.99
C GLU A 41 -6.02 16.00 -0.50
N GLN A 42 -5.75 14.75 -0.89
CA GLN A 42 -5.75 14.33 -2.29
C GLN A 42 -6.03 12.83 -2.37
N THR A 43 -6.96 12.43 -3.24
CA THR A 43 -7.21 11.01 -3.51
C THR A 43 -6.17 10.49 -4.50
N PRO A 44 -5.40 9.45 -4.14
CA PRO A 44 -4.41 8.89 -5.06
C PRO A 44 -5.07 8.01 -6.12
N ASP A 45 -4.30 7.64 -7.13
CA ASP A 45 -4.74 6.72 -8.18
C ASP A 45 -4.54 5.26 -7.79
N LEU A 46 -3.60 5.00 -6.87
CA LEU A 46 -3.26 3.66 -6.39
C LEU A 46 -2.69 3.79 -4.99
N VAL A 47 -3.01 2.83 -4.13
CA VAL A 47 -2.44 2.73 -2.79
C VAL A 47 -1.68 1.41 -2.67
N ILE A 48 -0.46 1.47 -2.12
CA ILE A 48 0.34 0.31 -1.77
C ILE A 48 0.45 0.29 -0.24
N LEU A 49 -0.01 -0.81 0.38
CA LEU A 49 -0.07 -0.94 1.84
C LEU A 49 0.80 -2.08 2.33
N ASP A 50 1.53 -1.86 3.42
CA ASP A 50 2.14 -2.94 4.20
C ASP A 50 1.13 -3.45 5.22
N ILE A 51 1.17 -4.75 5.55
CA ILE A 51 0.31 -5.33 6.58
C ILE A 51 0.81 -4.97 7.98
N MET A 52 2.12 -5.06 8.20
CA MET A 52 2.72 -4.82 9.52
C MET A 52 3.09 -3.36 9.69
N LEU A 53 2.17 -2.58 10.25
CA LEU A 53 2.36 -1.15 10.46
C LEU A 53 2.24 -0.80 11.94
N PRO A 54 2.88 0.30 12.40
CA PRO A 54 2.58 0.84 13.72
C PRO A 54 1.17 1.44 13.74
N GLU A 55 0.62 1.72 14.91
CA GLU A 55 -0.72 2.30 15.13
C GLU A 55 -1.86 1.35 14.77
N GLU A 56 -2.00 0.96 13.51
CA GLU A 56 -2.98 -0.03 13.07
C GLU A 56 -2.38 -0.85 11.90
N ASP A 57 -2.81 -2.09 11.73
CA ASP A 57 -2.26 -2.91 10.66
C ASP A 57 -2.86 -2.56 9.28
N GLY A 58 -2.17 -3.02 8.22
CA GLY A 58 -2.56 -2.70 6.85
C GLY A 58 -3.91 -3.28 6.45
N ILE A 59 -4.31 -4.41 7.03
CA ILE A 59 -5.65 -5.00 6.76
C ILE A 59 -6.74 -4.07 7.30
N SER A 60 -6.53 -3.50 8.48
CA SER A 60 -7.47 -2.52 9.06
C SER A 60 -7.58 -1.29 8.18
N VAL A 61 -6.45 -0.77 7.69
CA VAL A 61 -6.43 0.37 6.77
C VAL A 61 -7.19 0.03 5.48
N LEU A 62 -6.95 -1.15 4.93
CA LEU A 62 -7.64 -1.62 3.72
C LEU A 62 -9.15 -1.67 3.92
N LYS A 63 -9.62 -2.23 5.03
CA LYS A 63 -11.05 -2.33 5.33
C LYS A 63 -11.68 -0.96 5.45
N LYS A 64 -11.00 0.00 6.08
CA LYS A 64 -11.50 1.37 6.21
C LYS A 64 -11.60 2.06 4.85
N LEU A 65 -10.62 1.85 3.97
CA LEU A 65 -10.68 2.39 2.62
C LEU A 65 -11.87 1.82 1.84
N ARG A 66 -12.09 0.51 1.92
CA ARG A 66 -13.21 -0.13 1.21
C ARG A 66 -14.57 0.24 1.79
N ALA A 67 -14.64 0.63 3.06
CA ALA A 67 -15.87 1.09 3.69
C ALA A 67 -16.23 2.52 3.30
N SER A 68 -15.30 3.30 2.79
CA SER A 68 -15.53 4.68 2.36
C SER A 68 -16.25 4.71 1.01
N ALA A 69 -17.34 5.44 0.89
CA ALA A 69 -18.06 5.58 -0.37
C ALA A 69 -17.20 6.21 -1.47
N GLU A 70 -16.27 7.09 -1.09
CA GLU A 70 -15.38 7.78 -2.04
C GLU A 70 -14.23 6.91 -2.53
N MET A 71 -13.83 5.92 -1.73
CA MET A 71 -12.60 5.16 -1.97
C MET A 71 -12.82 3.67 -2.17
N LYS A 72 -14.05 3.20 -2.19
CA LYS A 72 -14.34 1.76 -2.31
C LYS A 72 -13.81 1.14 -3.59
N ASN A 73 -13.62 1.92 -4.65
CA ASN A 73 -13.13 1.46 -5.95
C ASN A 73 -11.64 1.80 -6.20
N LEU A 74 -10.97 2.39 -5.20
CA LEU A 74 -9.56 2.74 -5.31
C LEU A 74 -8.71 1.48 -5.45
N PRO A 75 -7.84 1.37 -6.47
CA PRO A 75 -6.94 0.21 -6.58
C PRO A 75 -5.99 0.16 -5.38
N ILE A 76 -5.89 -1.01 -4.76
CA ILE A 76 -5.05 -1.22 -3.57
C ILE A 76 -4.22 -2.49 -3.75
N MET A 77 -2.90 -2.35 -3.58
CA MET A 77 -1.96 -3.46 -3.60
C MET A 77 -1.39 -3.66 -2.20
N MET A 78 -1.36 -4.91 -1.74
CA MET A 78 -0.70 -5.25 -0.47
C MET A 78 0.75 -5.62 -0.73
N LEU A 79 1.66 -5.06 0.06
CA LEU A 79 3.10 -5.29 -0.05
C LEU A 79 3.62 -5.62 1.34
N THR A 80 4.05 -6.86 1.59
CA THR A 80 4.37 -7.29 2.94
C THR A 80 5.39 -8.42 2.98
N ALA A 81 6.09 -8.54 4.12
CA ALA A 81 6.97 -9.66 4.42
C ALA A 81 6.18 -10.94 4.72
N LYS A 82 4.91 -10.83 5.06
CA LYS A 82 4.05 -11.99 5.29
C LYS A 82 3.70 -12.62 3.97
N SER A 83 4.30 -13.78 3.68
CA SER A 83 4.15 -14.45 2.40
C SER A 83 3.35 -15.75 2.48
N SER A 84 2.73 -16.07 3.62
CA SER A 84 1.92 -17.26 3.74
C SER A 84 0.67 -17.15 2.87
N GLU A 85 0.21 -18.29 2.38
CA GLU A 85 -1.00 -18.33 1.56
C GLU A 85 -2.21 -17.80 2.33
N TYR A 86 -2.27 -18.09 3.63
CA TYR A 86 -3.34 -17.56 4.49
C TYR A 86 -3.36 -16.05 4.51
N ASP A 87 -2.20 -15.41 4.67
CA ASP A 87 -2.12 -13.94 4.70
C ASP A 87 -2.49 -13.33 3.36
N LYS A 88 -2.15 -13.98 2.24
CA LYS A 88 -2.54 -13.53 0.91
C LYS A 88 -4.05 -13.61 0.72
N VAL A 89 -4.66 -14.72 1.12
CA VAL A 89 -6.11 -14.90 1.02
C VAL A 89 -6.81 -13.88 1.89
N LEU A 90 -6.35 -13.65 3.11
CA LEU A 90 -6.93 -12.65 4.02
C LEU A 90 -6.87 -11.24 3.41
N GLY A 91 -5.73 -10.87 2.81
CA GLY A 91 -5.58 -9.58 2.15
C GLY A 91 -6.56 -9.41 1.00
N LEU A 92 -6.64 -10.39 0.12
CA LEU A 92 -7.55 -10.35 -1.04
C LEU A 92 -9.02 -10.38 -0.61
N ASP A 93 -9.37 -11.22 0.37
CA ASP A 93 -10.73 -11.28 0.90
C ASP A 93 -11.14 -9.97 1.58
N SER A 94 -10.19 -9.22 2.11
CA SER A 94 -10.45 -7.92 2.73
C SER A 94 -10.60 -6.78 1.72
N GLY A 95 -10.41 -7.07 0.42
CA GLY A 95 -10.67 -6.13 -0.65
C GLY A 95 -9.46 -5.60 -1.40
N ALA A 96 -8.26 -6.18 -1.19
CA ALA A 96 -7.08 -5.79 -1.98
C ALA A 96 -7.22 -6.30 -3.42
N ASP A 97 -6.72 -5.51 -4.37
CA ASP A 97 -6.73 -5.89 -5.79
C ASP A 97 -5.55 -6.78 -6.15
N ASP A 98 -4.45 -6.67 -5.40
CA ASP A 98 -3.25 -7.46 -5.65
C ASP A 98 -2.45 -7.62 -4.37
N TYR A 99 -1.50 -8.53 -4.38
CA TYR A 99 -0.68 -8.88 -3.23
C TYR A 99 0.73 -9.23 -3.70
N VAL A 100 1.73 -8.50 -3.23
CA VAL A 100 3.14 -8.75 -3.55
C VAL A 100 3.92 -9.02 -2.28
N SER A 101 4.66 -10.13 -2.24
CA SER A 101 5.46 -10.52 -1.08
C SER A 101 6.86 -9.92 -1.14
N LYS A 102 7.38 -9.53 0.03
CA LYS A 102 8.78 -9.13 0.17
C LYS A 102 9.64 -10.38 0.35
N PRO A 103 10.88 -10.43 -0.16
CA PRO A 103 11.45 -9.47 -1.09
C PRO A 103 10.83 -9.56 -2.49
N PHE A 104 10.83 -8.45 -3.20
CA PHE A 104 10.23 -8.39 -4.53
C PHE A 104 11.19 -7.75 -5.52
N GLY A 105 11.03 -8.06 -6.81
CA GLY A 105 11.75 -7.39 -7.87
C GLY A 105 10.98 -6.16 -8.35
N ILE A 106 11.70 -5.17 -8.87
CA ILE A 106 11.10 -3.94 -9.37
C ILE A 106 10.09 -4.22 -10.48
N MET A 107 10.41 -5.16 -11.37
CA MET A 107 9.52 -5.52 -12.48
C MET A 107 8.22 -6.15 -11.97
N GLU A 108 8.29 -6.93 -10.90
CA GLU A 108 7.12 -7.54 -10.28
C GLU A 108 6.21 -6.46 -9.68
N LEU A 109 6.78 -5.47 -9.01
CA LEU A 109 6.02 -4.39 -8.39
C LEU A 109 5.33 -3.52 -9.43
N ILE A 110 6.03 -3.17 -10.51
CA ILE A 110 5.51 -2.28 -11.55
C ILE A 110 4.45 -2.98 -12.39
N ALA A 111 4.63 -4.27 -12.58
CA ALA A 111 3.65 -5.05 -13.32
C ALA A 111 2.36 -5.21 -12.56
#